data_b258645d3ebf8cd5aa4ae19977c55ef9
#
_entry.id   b258645d3ebf8cd5aa4ae19977c55ef9
#
_cell.length_a   1.000
_cell.length_b   1.000
_cell.length_c   1.000
_cell.angle_alpha   90.00
_cell.angle_beta   90.00
_cell.angle_gamma   90.00
#
_symmetry.space_group_name_H-M   'P 1'
#
loop_
_entity.id
_entity.type
_entity.pdbx_description
1 polymer ?
#
loop_
_entity_poly.entity_id
_entity_poly.type
_entity_poly.pdbx_seq_one_letter_code
_entity_poly.pdbx_strand_id
1 'polypeptide(L)'
;MSLRRTNNKMNYYDYILFPQKDIREEVREKYFNIHNLRLNMILNDLKYYTKKHNLNGVILETKKDSVYEIITEFNNNISYLDIPLLEMYNYYYLMTNSLDDGEKSIYDILFRQRCRNLSCELFIYEEKIKNILRNVLHFDLKKTKNDNAFYKALNQAIANSDLGKSFKATLDLFHDDAIIQKLRLFRNNEVHNSSNLLLYFTNKNEKENIELFDNMKYYLQELLKVKSAFEDYLKSII
;
A
#
# COMPACT_ATOMS: atom_id res chain seq x y z
N MET A 1 6.71 47.00 8.06
CA MET A 1 7.48 45.74 7.79
C MET A 1 6.72 44.95 6.74
N SER A 2 7.22 44.94 5.52
CA SER A 2 6.61 44.28 4.37
C SER A 2 6.95 42.79 4.42
N LEU A 3 5.96 41.93 4.66
CA LEU A 3 6.08 40.49 4.50
C LEU A 3 6.23 40.21 3.01
N ARG A 4 7.46 39.95 2.55
CA ARG A 4 7.71 39.39 1.22
C ARG A 4 7.05 38.02 1.17
N ARG A 5 5.94 37.93 0.44
CA ARG A 5 5.35 36.67 -0.01
C ARG A 5 6.33 36.01 -0.96
N THR A 6 7.12 35.07 -0.46
CA THR A 6 7.80 34.11 -1.32
C THR A 6 6.74 33.18 -1.90
N ASN A 7 6.59 33.20 -3.21
CA ASN A 7 5.66 32.39 -4.01
C ASN A 7 6.10 30.89 -4.05
N ASN A 8 6.42 30.29 -2.91
CA ASN A 8 6.45 28.83 -2.82
C ASN A 8 5.00 28.38 -2.62
N LYS A 9 4.43 27.74 -3.62
CA LYS A 9 3.16 27.01 -3.50
C LYS A 9 3.35 25.94 -2.42
N MET A 10 3.17 26.34 -1.17
CA MET A 10 3.10 25.42 -0.05
C MET A 10 1.84 24.59 -0.24
N ASN A 11 1.99 23.26 -0.34
CA ASN A 11 0.85 22.37 -0.39
C ASN A 11 0.08 22.52 0.92
N TYR A 12 -1.24 22.64 0.84
CA TYR A 12 -2.14 22.77 2.00
C TYR A 12 -1.87 21.69 3.06
N TYR A 13 -1.56 20.46 2.62
CA TYR A 13 -1.20 19.33 3.49
C TYR A 13 0.12 19.55 4.25
N ASP A 14 1.12 20.17 3.64
CA ASP A 14 2.39 20.50 4.29
C ASP A 14 2.18 21.47 5.47
N TYR A 15 1.20 22.37 5.36
CA TYR A 15 0.92 23.34 6.40
C TYR A 15 0.20 22.73 7.62
N ILE A 16 -0.72 21.80 7.38
CA ILE A 16 -1.50 21.15 8.45
C ILE A 16 -0.69 20.10 9.19
N LEU A 17 0.03 19.24 8.45
CA LEU A 17 0.72 18.08 8.99
C LEU A 17 2.13 18.41 9.51
N PHE A 18 2.78 19.42 8.93
CA PHE A 18 4.14 19.82 9.26
C PHE A 18 4.20 21.34 9.49
N PRO A 19 3.72 21.86 10.62
CA PRO A 19 3.69 23.29 10.87
C PRO A 19 5.08 23.93 10.98
N GLN A 20 6.10 23.14 11.36
CA GLN A 20 7.48 23.60 11.49
C GLN A 20 8.27 23.29 10.22
N LYS A 21 9.02 24.26 9.71
CA LYS A 21 9.75 24.15 8.44
C LYS A 21 10.81 23.05 8.47
N ASP A 22 11.58 22.97 9.56
CA ASP A 22 12.68 22.03 9.71
C ASP A 22 12.21 20.57 9.71
N ILE A 23 11.09 20.29 10.39
CA ILE A 23 10.43 18.97 10.37
C ILE A 23 10.02 18.61 8.95
N ARG A 24 9.47 19.56 8.18
CA ARG A 24 9.02 19.31 6.81
C ARG A 24 10.17 18.89 5.89
N GLU A 25 11.31 19.59 5.97
CA GLU A 25 12.45 19.31 5.09
C GLU A 25 13.05 17.93 5.40
N GLU A 26 13.30 17.61 6.67
CA GLU A 26 13.86 16.32 7.07
C GLU A 26 12.95 15.12 6.79
N VAL A 27 11.63 15.28 6.97
CA VAL A 27 10.68 14.22 6.65
C VAL A 27 10.57 14.02 5.14
N ARG A 28 10.61 15.10 4.34
CA ARG A 28 10.58 15.00 2.87
C ARG A 28 11.74 14.20 2.29
N GLU A 29 12.94 14.38 2.82
CA GLU A 29 14.11 13.63 2.34
C GLU A 29 14.01 12.13 2.57
N LYS A 30 13.31 11.73 3.63
CA LYS A 30 13.15 10.32 4.03
C LYS A 30 11.82 9.71 3.59
N TYR A 31 10.94 10.53 2.98
CA TYR A 31 9.57 10.16 2.69
C TYR A 31 9.47 9.20 1.50
N PHE A 32 8.74 8.11 1.69
CA PHE A 32 8.37 7.22 0.60
C PHE A 32 7.23 7.84 -0.23
N ASN A 33 7.46 8.06 -1.52
CA ASN A 33 6.42 8.55 -2.40
C ASN A 33 5.38 7.46 -2.69
N ILE A 34 4.26 7.50 -1.98
CA ILE A 34 3.17 6.50 -2.11
C ILE A 34 2.58 6.46 -3.52
N HIS A 35 2.66 7.54 -4.28
CA HIS A 35 2.18 7.59 -5.66
C HIS A 35 2.95 6.65 -6.59
N ASN A 36 4.15 6.20 -6.21
CA ASN A 36 4.88 5.17 -6.95
C ASN A 36 4.15 3.81 -6.96
N LEU A 37 3.21 3.58 -6.04
CA LEU A 37 2.37 2.38 -6.02
C LEU A 37 1.20 2.46 -7.02
N ARG A 38 0.94 3.59 -7.68
CA ARG A 38 -0.10 3.71 -8.72
C ARG A 38 0.26 2.90 -9.96
N LEU A 39 -0.75 2.34 -10.59
CA LEU A 39 -0.64 1.63 -11.88
C LEU A 39 -0.73 2.63 -13.03
N ASN A 40 0.35 3.37 -13.28
CA ASN A 40 0.34 4.52 -14.20
C ASN A 40 0.30 4.15 -15.68
N MET A 41 0.90 3.00 -16.05
CA MET A 41 1.12 2.66 -17.46
C MET A 41 -0.11 2.08 -18.15
N ILE A 42 -1.01 1.50 -17.38
CA ILE A 42 -2.16 0.75 -17.89
C ILE A 42 -3.29 1.68 -18.34
N LEU A 43 -3.39 2.87 -17.74
CA LEU A 43 -4.43 3.83 -18.07
C LEU A 43 -4.34 4.35 -19.51
N ASN A 44 -3.13 4.45 -20.06
CA ASN A 44 -2.94 4.89 -21.44
C ASN A 44 -3.15 3.76 -22.46
N ASP A 45 -2.74 2.54 -22.08
CA ASP A 45 -2.79 1.37 -22.97
C ASP A 45 -4.21 0.79 -23.06
N LEU A 46 -4.99 0.89 -21.97
CA LEU A 46 -6.39 0.44 -21.93
C LEU A 46 -7.36 1.23 -22.83
N LYS A 47 -6.93 2.34 -23.43
CA LYS A 47 -7.82 3.15 -24.27
C LYS A 47 -8.51 2.38 -25.41
N TYR A 48 -7.94 1.25 -25.83
CA TYR A 48 -8.41 0.46 -26.96
C TYR A 48 -8.64 -1.02 -26.66
N TYR A 49 -8.61 -1.40 -25.36
CA TYR A 49 -8.68 -2.80 -24.99
C TYR A 49 -10.12 -3.34 -25.00
N THR A 50 -10.33 -4.32 -25.86
CA THR A 50 -11.50 -5.21 -25.80
C THR A 50 -11.00 -6.62 -26.08
N LYS A 51 -11.03 -7.51 -25.09
CA LYS A 51 -10.62 -8.90 -25.25
C LYS A 51 -11.84 -9.83 -25.21
N LYS A 52 -11.99 -10.63 -26.26
CA LYS A 52 -13.01 -11.67 -26.32
C LYS A 52 -12.41 -12.98 -25.84
N HIS A 53 -13.04 -13.59 -24.85
CA HIS A 53 -12.65 -14.90 -24.35
C HIS A 53 -13.75 -15.90 -24.66
N ASN A 54 -13.36 -17.05 -25.20
CA ASN A 54 -14.27 -18.19 -25.36
C ASN A 54 -14.07 -19.14 -24.18
N LEU A 55 -14.99 -19.12 -23.24
CA LEU A 55 -15.05 -20.03 -22.11
C LEU A 55 -16.24 -20.97 -22.28
N ASN A 56 -15.95 -22.22 -22.67
CA ASN A 56 -16.96 -23.27 -22.83
C ASN A 56 -18.12 -22.90 -23.79
N GLY A 57 -17.80 -22.26 -24.92
CA GLY A 57 -18.78 -21.85 -25.90
C GLY A 57 -19.51 -20.55 -25.61
N VAL A 58 -19.22 -19.91 -24.48
CA VAL A 58 -19.72 -18.57 -24.13
C VAL A 58 -18.65 -17.54 -24.45
N ILE A 59 -18.95 -16.61 -25.36
CA ILE A 59 -18.06 -15.48 -25.65
C ILE A 59 -18.26 -14.44 -24.55
N LEU A 60 -17.26 -14.30 -23.67
CA LEU A 60 -17.20 -13.26 -22.67
C LEU A 60 -16.36 -12.11 -23.24
N GLU A 61 -16.89 -10.92 -23.26
CA GLU A 61 -16.22 -9.71 -23.67
C GLU A 61 -15.85 -8.90 -22.42
N THR A 62 -14.55 -8.74 -22.18
CA THR A 62 -14.10 -7.81 -21.14
C THR A 62 -14.15 -6.41 -21.71
N LYS A 63 -15.10 -5.64 -21.23
CA LYS A 63 -15.23 -4.24 -21.62
C LYS A 63 -14.07 -3.44 -20.99
N LYS A 64 -13.42 -2.66 -21.83
CA LYS A 64 -12.42 -1.64 -21.48
C LYS A 64 -12.81 -0.85 -20.21
N ASP A 65 -14.07 -0.42 -20.17
CA ASP A 65 -14.56 0.49 -19.14
C ASP A 65 -14.50 -0.13 -17.75
N SER A 66 -14.79 -1.43 -17.60
CA SER A 66 -14.75 -2.09 -16.30
C SER A 66 -13.33 -2.24 -15.73
N VAL A 67 -12.34 -2.53 -16.56
CA VAL A 67 -10.94 -2.61 -16.14
C VAL A 67 -10.40 -1.22 -15.85
N TYR A 68 -10.76 -0.23 -16.66
CA TYR A 68 -10.40 1.17 -16.45
C TYR A 68 -10.94 1.71 -15.11
N GLU A 69 -12.22 1.44 -14.82
CA GLU A 69 -12.86 1.85 -13.58
C GLU A 69 -12.16 1.23 -12.35
N ILE A 70 -11.88 -0.08 -12.40
CA ILE A 70 -11.19 -0.78 -11.30
C ILE A 70 -9.80 -0.21 -11.05
N ILE A 71 -9.02 0.06 -12.11
CA ILE A 71 -7.67 0.64 -11.98
C ILE A 71 -7.75 2.10 -11.50
N THR A 72 -8.73 2.86 -11.96
CA THR A 72 -8.95 4.23 -11.52
C THR A 72 -9.30 4.28 -10.04
N GLU A 73 -10.22 3.42 -9.60
CA GLU A 73 -10.55 3.25 -8.18
C GLU A 73 -9.32 2.84 -7.37
N PHE A 74 -8.55 1.86 -7.85
CA PHE A 74 -7.30 1.45 -7.23
C PHE A 74 -6.34 2.63 -7.04
N ASN A 75 -6.08 3.41 -8.10
CA ASN A 75 -5.18 4.56 -8.04
C ASN A 75 -5.69 5.69 -7.13
N ASN A 76 -7.01 5.90 -7.08
CA ASN A 76 -7.62 6.87 -6.16
C ASN A 76 -7.41 6.44 -4.70
N ASN A 77 -7.58 5.15 -4.40
CA ASN A 77 -7.34 4.63 -3.05
C ASN A 77 -5.89 4.81 -2.61
N ILE A 78 -4.91 4.67 -3.52
CA ILE A 78 -3.50 4.96 -3.20
C ILE A 78 -3.32 6.42 -2.78
N SER A 79 -4.04 7.35 -3.40
CA SER A 79 -3.94 8.78 -3.04
C SER A 79 -4.41 9.07 -1.62
N TYR A 80 -5.36 8.31 -1.10
CA TYR A 80 -5.83 8.47 0.28
C TYR A 80 -4.81 7.97 1.32
N LEU A 81 -3.82 7.15 0.92
CA LEU A 81 -2.76 6.69 1.81
C LEU A 81 -1.68 7.75 2.08
N ASP A 82 -1.65 8.82 1.32
CA ASP A 82 -0.65 9.87 1.45
C ASP A 82 -0.68 10.52 2.84
N ILE A 83 -1.87 10.87 3.32
CA ILE A 83 -2.06 11.50 4.63
C ILE A 83 -1.62 10.58 5.79
N PRO A 84 -2.13 9.34 5.93
CA PRO A 84 -1.68 8.45 6.99
C PRO A 84 -0.16 8.18 6.97
N LEU A 85 0.42 8.11 5.78
CA LEU A 85 1.86 7.91 5.62
C LEU A 85 2.65 9.12 6.10
N LEU A 86 2.27 10.33 5.70
CA LEU A 86 2.87 11.58 6.17
C LEU A 86 2.76 11.73 7.68
N GLU A 87 1.60 11.43 8.25
CA GLU A 87 1.38 11.47 9.71
C GLU A 87 2.27 10.44 10.44
N MET A 88 2.44 9.23 9.89
CA MET A 88 3.33 8.22 10.46
C MET A 88 4.78 8.75 10.55
N TYR A 89 5.30 9.33 9.47
CA TYR A 89 6.65 9.93 9.46
C TYR A 89 6.77 11.09 10.44
N ASN A 90 5.74 11.96 10.49
CA ASN A 90 5.73 13.11 11.38
C ASN A 90 5.74 12.70 12.86
N TYR A 91 4.87 11.77 13.25
CA TYR A 91 4.82 11.32 14.65
C TYR A 91 6.07 10.56 15.05
N TYR A 92 6.66 9.78 14.13
CA TYR A 92 7.96 9.16 14.37
C TYR A 92 9.05 10.20 14.63
N TYR A 93 9.13 11.23 13.80
CA TYR A 93 10.08 12.32 13.98
C TYR A 93 9.88 13.05 15.31
N LEU A 94 8.66 13.44 15.64
CA LEU A 94 8.33 14.13 16.90
C LEU A 94 8.65 13.26 18.12
N MET A 95 8.32 11.98 18.07
CA MET A 95 8.64 11.02 19.14
C MET A 95 10.15 10.92 19.39
N THR A 96 10.96 10.87 18.32
CA THR A 96 12.42 10.68 18.44
C THR A 96 13.16 11.96 18.83
N ASN A 97 12.58 13.14 18.58
CA ASN A 97 13.23 14.45 18.77
C ASN A 97 12.62 15.28 19.93
N SER A 98 11.49 14.91 20.50
CA SER A 98 10.96 15.61 21.69
C SER A 98 11.86 15.39 22.89
N LEU A 99 12.04 16.45 23.69
CA LEU A 99 12.77 16.40 24.96
C LEU A 99 11.83 16.12 26.16
N ASP A 100 10.53 16.28 25.98
CA ASP A 100 9.53 16.04 27.02
C ASP A 100 9.00 14.61 26.94
N ASP A 101 9.10 13.87 28.05
CA ASP A 101 8.67 12.47 28.13
C ASP A 101 7.16 12.30 27.98
N GLY A 102 6.37 13.29 28.39
CA GLY A 102 4.92 13.29 28.21
C GLY A 102 4.54 13.42 26.74
N GLU A 103 5.17 14.36 26.02
CA GLU A 103 5.00 14.52 24.58
C GLU A 103 5.45 13.27 23.82
N LYS A 104 6.63 12.70 24.16
CA LYS A 104 7.10 11.44 23.55
C LYS A 104 6.05 10.34 23.67
N SER A 105 5.43 10.20 24.84
CA SER A 105 4.41 9.17 25.05
C SER A 105 3.17 9.39 24.20
N ILE A 106 2.75 10.64 23.98
CA ILE A 106 1.63 10.99 23.10
C ILE A 106 1.99 10.66 21.63
N TYR A 107 3.17 11.07 21.17
CA TYR A 107 3.61 10.81 19.79
C TYR A 107 3.83 9.32 19.53
N ASP A 108 4.27 8.53 20.51
CA ASP A 108 4.35 7.07 20.42
C ASP A 108 2.98 6.45 20.14
N ILE A 109 1.96 6.83 20.89
CA ILE A 109 0.59 6.34 20.69
C ILE A 109 0.09 6.72 19.28
N LEU A 110 0.26 7.97 18.87
CA LEU A 110 -0.17 8.44 17.57
C LEU A 110 0.58 7.76 16.43
N PHE A 111 1.89 7.57 16.56
CA PHE A 111 2.72 6.83 15.60
C PHE A 111 2.22 5.40 15.42
N ARG A 112 2.06 4.63 16.50
CA ARG A 112 1.56 3.24 16.44
C ARG A 112 0.16 3.16 15.84
N GLN A 113 -0.72 4.10 16.18
CA GLN A 113 -2.05 4.17 15.59
C GLN A 113 -1.99 4.39 14.07
N ARG A 114 -1.08 5.25 13.58
CA ARG A 114 -0.90 5.48 12.15
C ARG A 114 -0.28 4.27 11.44
N CYS A 115 0.71 3.61 12.05
CA CYS A 115 1.26 2.35 11.54
C CYS A 115 0.17 1.28 11.39
N ARG A 116 -0.70 1.13 12.40
CA ARG A 116 -1.83 0.20 12.34
C ARG A 116 -2.77 0.52 11.17
N ASN A 117 -3.22 1.78 11.08
CA ASN A 117 -4.16 2.18 10.04
C ASN A 117 -3.56 1.99 8.65
N LEU A 118 -2.31 2.45 8.46
CA LEU A 118 -1.59 2.30 7.21
C LEU A 118 -1.39 0.83 6.83
N SER A 119 -1.02 -0.04 7.79
CA SER A 119 -0.86 -1.46 7.50
C SER A 119 -2.18 -2.12 7.07
N CYS A 120 -3.32 -1.75 7.67
CA CYS A 120 -4.63 -2.24 7.24
C CYS A 120 -4.91 -1.87 5.77
N GLU A 121 -4.68 -0.62 5.40
CA GLU A 121 -4.92 -0.13 4.03
C GLU A 121 -3.95 -0.76 3.02
N LEU A 122 -2.68 -0.95 3.39
CA LEU A 122 -1.69 -1.60 2.52
C LEU A 122 -2.02 -3.08 2.26
N PHE A 123 -2.62 -3.80 3.22
CA PHE A 123 -3.11 -5.16 2.99
C PHE A 123 -4.35 -5.18 2.08
N ILE A 124 -5.19 -4.13 2.12
CA ILE A 124 -6.28 -3.96 1.14
C ILE A 124 -5.71 -3.78 -0.27
N TYR A 125 -4.55 -3.13 -0.41
CA TYR A 125 -3.85 -3.00 -1.68
C TYR A 125 -3.55 -4.36 -2.33
N GLU A 126 -3.03 -5.33 -1.57
CA GLU A 126 -2.79 -6.70 -2.06
C GLU A 126 -4.08 -7.34 -2.59
N GLU A 127 -5.17 -7.23 -1.84
CA GLU A 127 -6.48 -7.77 -2.27
C GLU A 127 -7.00 -7.10 -3.54
N LYS A 128 -6.73 -5.82 -3.72
CA LYS A 128 -7.11 -5.09 -4.95
C LYS A 128 -6.32 -5.58 -6.17
N ILE A 129 -5.03 -5.89 -6.04
CA ILE A 129 -4.25 -6.56 -7.10
C ILE A 129 -4.91 -7.88 -7.49
N LYS A 130 -5.27 -8.72 -6.51
CA LYS A 130 -5.98 -9.99 -6.77
C LYS A 130 -7.32 -9.75 -7.48
N ASN A 131 -8.06 -8.70 -7.12
CA ASN A 131 -9.32 -8.36 -7.75
C ASN A 131 -9.16 -7.90 -9.20
N ILE A 132 -8.13 -7.12 -9.51
CA ILE A 132 -7.80 -6.76 -10.89
C ILE A 132 -7.53 -8.04 -11.70
N LEU A 133 -6.69 -8.95 -11.18
CA LEU A 133 -6.39 -10.22 -11.83
C LEU A 133 -7.64 -11.08 -12.04
N ARG A 134 -8.53 -11.19 -11.04
CA ARG A 134 -9.80 -11.93 -11.19
C ARG A 134 -10.63 -11.40 -12.35
N ASN A 135 -10.68 -10.09 -12.52
CA ASN A 135 -11.44 -9.46 -13.60
C ASN A 135 -10.75 -9.63 -14.96
N VAL A 136 -9.45 -9.35 -15.05
CA VAL A 136 -8.69 -9.41 -16.32
C VAL A 136 -8.55 -10.85 -16.84
N LEU A 137 -8.37 -11.82 -15.93
CA LEU A 137 -8.25 -13.23 -16.26
C LEU A 137 -9.60 -13.98 -16.26
N HIS A 138 -10.70 -13.27 -16.03
CA HIS A 138 -12.05 -13.85 -15.97
C HIS A 138 -12.22 -15.02 -15.01
N PHE A 139 -11.60 -14.91 -13.83
CA PHE A 139 -11.79 -15.94 -12.82
C PHE A 139 -13.23 -15.90 -12.27
N ASP A 140 -13.79 -17.08 -11.99
CA ASP A 140 -15.07 -17.18 -11.27
C ASP A 140 -14.89 -16.61 -9.84
N LEU A 141 -15.49 -15.45 -9.59
CA LEU A 141 -15.38 -14.73 -8.32
C LEU A 141 -15.86 -15.57 -7.12
N LYS A 142 -16.88 -16.40 -7.31
CA LYS A 142 -17.39 -17.28 -6.24
C LYS A 142 -16.41 -18.40 -5.92
N LYS A 143 -15.82 -19.02 -6.96
CA LYS A 143 -14.87 -20.12 -6.82
C LYS A 143 -13.48 -19.66 -6.34
N THR A 144 -13.05 -18.46 -6.71
CA THR A 144 -11.73 -17.92 -6.35
C THR A 144 -11.76 -16.96 -5.16
N LYS A 145 -12.80 -17.04 -4.32
CA LYS A 145 -12.96 -16.17 -3.15
C LYS A 145 -11.85 -16.38 -2.10
N ASN A 146 -11.43 -17.63 -1.89
CA ASN A 146 -10.34 -17.94 -0.97
C ASN A 146 -8.98 -17.96 -1.72
N ASP A 147 -7.91 -17.71 -0.98
CA ASP A 147 -6.56 -17.60 -1.53
C ASP A 147 -6.09 -18.88 -2.22
N ASN A 148 -6.33 -20.06 -1.67
CA ASN A 148 -5.91 -21.32 -2.26
C ASN A 148 -6.52 -21.53 -3.66
N ALA A 149 -7.82 -21.25 -3.80
CA ALA A 149 -8.50 -21.37 -5.07
C ALA A 149 -8.04 -20.29 -6.07
N PHE A 150 -7.79 -19.06 -5.59
CA PHE A 150 -7.22 -17.98 -6.39
C PHE A 150 -5.85 -18.35 -6.93
N TYR A 151 -4.91 -18.78 -6.07
CA TYR A 151 -3.56 -19.16 -6.49
C TYR A 151 -3.55 -20.38 -7.41
N LYS A 152 -4.44 -21.34 -7.22
CA LYS A 152 -4.61 -22.47 -8.15
C LYS A 152 -5.04 -21.98 -9.55
N ALA A 153 -6.02 -21.09 -9.62
CA ALA A 153 -6.47 -20.51 -10.89
C ALA A 153 -5.37 -19.65 -11.55
N LEU A 154 -4.65 -18.85 -10.74
CA LEU A 154 -3.54 -18.03 -11.22
C LEU A 154 -2.42 -18.92 -11.81
N ASN A 155 -2.01 -19.98 -11.14
CA ASN A 155 -0.99 -20.91 -11.64
C ASN A 155 -1.37 -21.51 -12.99
N GLN A 156 -2.64 -21.84 -13.20
CA GLN A 156 -3.13 -22.32 -14.50
C GLN A 156 -3.07 -21.24 -15.58
N ALA A 157 -3.48 -20.01 -15.24
CA ALA A 157 -3.50 -18.91 -16.19
C ALA A 157 -2.09 -18.47 -16.63
N ILE A 158 -1.10 -18.53 -15.73
CA ILE A 158 0.28 -18.10 -16.00
C ILE A 158 1.20 -19.23 -16.52
N ALA A 159 0.71 -20.46 -16.66
CA ALA A 159 1.53 -21.64 -16.98
C ALA A 159 2.46 -21.43 -18.18
N ASN A 160 1.99 -20.69 -19.20
CA ASN A 160 2.70 -20.41 -20.45
C ASN A 160 3.23 -18.97 -20.53
N SER A 161 3.27 -18.22 -19.42
CA SER A 161 3.73 -16.83 -19.36
C SER A 161 4.92 -16.70 -18.43
N ASP A 162 6.09 -16.36 -18.96
CA ASP A 162 7.28 -16.14 -18.15
C ASP A 162 7.14 -14.90 -17.25
N LEU A 163 6.51 -13.82 -17.73
CA LEU A 163 6.19 -12.65 -16.94
C LEU A 163 5.17 -12.98 -15.83
N GLY A 164 4.17 -13.82 -16.14
CA GLY A 164 3.22 -14.30 -15.14
C GLY A 164 3.89 -15.14 -14.03
N LYS A 165 4.82 -16.03 -14.40
CA LYS A 165 5.61 -16.80 -13.44
C LYS A 165 6.52 -15.91 -12.59
N SER A 166 7.16 -14.90 -13.21
CA SER A 166 7.99 -13.93 -12.50
C SER A 166 7.18 -13.09 -11.50
N PHE A 167 6.01 -12.61 -11.91
CA PHE A 167 5.09 -11.93 -11.01
C PHE A 167 4.69 -12.82 -9.81
N LYS A 168 4.28 -14.05 -10.09
CA LYS A 168 3.89 -15.02 -9.04
C LYS A 168 5.04 -15.28 -8.07
N ALA A 169 6.26 -15.49 -8.57
CA ALA A 169 7.45 -15.71 -7.73
C ALA A 169 7.71 -14.47 -6.83
N THR A 170 7.59 -13.27 -7.37
CA THR A 170 7.72 -12.03 -6.58
C THR A 170 6.64 -11.93 -5.49
N LEU A 171 5.41 -12.30 -5.82
CA LEU A 171 4.30 -12.30 -4.88
C LEU A 171 4.48 -13.35 -3.77
N ASP A 172 4.98 -14.54 -4.11
CA ASP A 172 5.27 -15.60 -3.13
C ASP A 172 6.39 -15.16 -2.17
N LEU A 173 7.49 -14.63 -2.69
CA LEU A 173 8.58 -14.09 -1.86
C LEU A 173 8.08 -13.00 -0.91
N PHE A 174 7.20 -12.12 -1.38
CA PHE A 174 6.58 -11.10 -0.56
C PHE A 174 5.71 -11.71 0.55
N HIS A 175 4.93 -12.74 0.24
CA HIS A 175 4.08 -13.41 1.24
C HIS A 175 4.88 -14.20 2.28
N ASP A 176 6.01 -14.79 1.90
CA ASP A 176 6.84 -15.61 2.78
C ASP A 176 7.87 -14.78 3.56
N ASP A 177 7.98 -13.47 3.28
CA ASP A 177 8.93 -12.59 3.95
C ASP A 177 8.62 -12.43 5.44
N ALA A 178 9.64 -12.64 6.28
CA ALA A 178 9.52 -12.66 7.73
C ALA A 178 9.10 -11.29 8.32
N ILE A 179 9.54 -10.18 7.71
CA ILE A 179 9.20 -8.82 8.15
C ILE A 179 7.73 -8.54 7.81
N ILE A 180 7.31 -8.93 6.62
CA ILE A 180 5.91 -8.77 6.18
C ILE A 180 4.98 -9.61 7.06
N GLN A 181 5.38 -10.82 7.42
CA GLN A 181 4.61 -11.65 8.36
C GLN A 181 4.54 -11.02 9.76
N LYS A 182 5.62 -10.41 10.26
CA LYS A 182 5.58 -9.65 11.52
C LYS A 182 4.57 -8.49 11.46
N LEU A 183 4.53 -7.74 10.36
CA LEU A 183 3.56 -6.65 10.19
C LEU A 183 2.12 -7.15 10.11
N ARG A 184 1.88 -8.31 9.49
CA ARG A 184 0.56 -8.97 9.50
C ARG A 184 0.12 -9.36 10.90
N LEU A 185 1.04 -9.91 11.69
CA LEU A 185 0.78 -10.23 13.11
C LEU A 185 0.54 -8.96 13.93
N PHE A 186 1.36 -7.91 13.74
CA PHE A 186 1.15 -6.61 14.37
C PHE A 186 -0.25 -6.08 14.07
N ARG A 187 -0.65 -5.99 12.80
CA ARG A 187 -2.00 -5.55 12.42
C ARG A 187 -3.09 -6.38 13.09
N ASN A 188 -2.98 -7.71 13.04
CA ASN A 188 -3.99 -8.60 13.60
C ASN A 188 -4.12 -8.42 15.12
N ASN A 189 -3.00 -8.32 15.83
CA ASN A 189 -2.98 -8.08 17.27
C ASN A 189 -3.60 -6.73 17.63
N GLU A 190 -3.26 -5.68 16.88
CA GLU A 190 -3.78 -4.33 17.10
C GLU A 190 -5.27 -4.22 16.81
N VAL A 191 -5.78 -4.89 15.79
CA VAL A 191 -7.21 -4.89 15.44
C VAL A 191 -8.04 -5.68 16.47
N HIS A 192 -7.52 -6.81 16.95
CA HIS A 192 -8.28 -7.68 17.86
C HIS A 192 -8.09 -7.33 19.34
N ASN A 193 -6.98 -6.67 19.69
CA ASN A 193 -6.67 -6.30 21.08
C ASN A 193 -6.86 -4.80 21.38
N SER A 194 -7.64 -4.10 20.57
CA SER A 194 -7.90 -2.65 20.74
C SER A 194 -8.51 -2.25 22.09
N SER A 195 -8.96 -3.21 22.91
CA SER A 195 -9.37 -2.99 24.29
C SER A 195 -8.20 -2.73 25.26
N ASN A 196 -6.95 -2.96 24.85
CA ASN A 196 -5.76 -2.80 25.68
C ASN A 196 -5.05 -1.46 25.48
N LEU A 197 -5.76 -0.37 25.23
CA LEU A 197 -5.21 0.99 25.25
C LEU A 197 -4.38 1.27 26.50
N LEU A 198 -4.74 0.65 27.64
CA LEU A 198 -3.99 0.76 28.90
C LEU A 198 -2.60 0.12 28.86
N LEU A 199 -2.36 -0.91 28.04
CA LEU A 199 -1.03 -1.52 27.87
C LEU A 199 -0.08 -0.61 27.08
N TYR A 200 -0.59 0.29 26.26
CA TYR A 200 0.22 1.29 25.56
C TYR A 200 0.90 2.27 26.53
N PHE A 201 0.28 2.56 27.67
CA PHE A 201 0.84 3.49 28.66
C PHE A 201 1.94 2.88 29.52
N THR A 202 2.11 1.56 29.51
CA THR A 202 3.00 0.87 30.47
C THR A 202 4.31 0.37 29.87
N ASN A 203 4.40 0.18 28.53
CA ASN A 203 5.59 -0.36 27.88
C ASN A 203 6.22 0.69 26.94
N LYS A 204 7.11 1.53 27.50
CA LYS A 204 7.96 2.44 26.71
C LYS A 204 9.09 1.62 26.05
N ASN A 205 8.90 1.19 24.81
CA ASN A 205 9.97 0.51 24.09
C ASN A 205 10.30 1.26 22.78
N GLU A 206 11.16 2.28 22.90
CA GLU A 206 11.66 3.09 21.78
C GLU A 206 12.26 2.20 20.66
N LYS A 207 12.95 1.13 21.04
CA LYS A 207 13.53 0.17 20.10
C LYS A 207 12.47 -0.51 19.22
N GLU A 208 11.31 -0.86 19.81
CA GLU A 208 10.20 -1.47 19.05
C GLU A 208 9.60 -0.49 18.03
N ASN A 209 9.55 0.80 18.35
CA ASN A 209 9.05 1.81 17.46
C ASN A 209 10.00 2.08 16.28
N ILE A 210 11.30 2.07 16.54
CA ILE A 210 12.31 2.16 15.47
C ILE A 210 12.18 0.95 14.54
N GLU A 211 12.11 -0.26 15.10
CA GLU A 211 11.91 -1.48 14.31
C GLU A 211 10.59 -1.45 13.52
N LEU A 212 9.50 -0.99 14.13
CA LEU A 212 8.21 -0.87 13.45
C LEU A 212 8.26 0.12 12.28
N PHE A 213 8.92 1.27 12.46
CA PHE A 213 9.10 2.26 11.40
C PHE A 213 9.89 1.70 10.21
N ASP A 214 11.01 1.03 10.50
CA ASP A 214 11.86 0.42 9.48
C ASP A 214 11.12 -0.72 8.76
N ASN A 215 10.37 -1.54 9.48
CA ASN A 215 9.53 -2.59 8.91
C ASN A 215 8.44 -2.01 7.98
N MET A 216 7.82 -0.89 8.34
CA MET A 216 6.84 -0.22 7.47
C MET A 216 7.47 0.32 6.19
N LYS A 217 8.68 0.92 6.27
CA LYS A 217 9.43 1.36 5.09
C LYS A 217 9.81 0.18 4.19
N TYR A 218 10.30 -0.90 4.79
CA TYR A 218 10.63 -2.12 4.06
C TYR A 218 9.40 -2.69 3.34
N TYR A 219 8.27 -2.77 4.01
CA TYR A 219 7.01 -3.23 3.41
C TYR A 219 6.61 -2.42 2.17
N LEU A 220 6.71 -1.10 2.24
CA LEU A 220 6.41 -0.23 1.10
C LEU A 220 7.35 -0.46 -0.09
N GLN A 221 8.65 -0.73 0.17
CA GLN A 221 9.62 -1.04 -0.86
C GLN A 221 9.36 -2.40 -1.52
N GLU A 222 9.04 -3.41 -0.73
CA GLU A 222 8.69 -4.75 -1.26
C GLU A 222 7.37 -4.71 -2.04
N LEU A 223 6.38 -3.94 -1.57
CA LEU A 223 5.12 -3.75 -2.29
C LEU A 223 5.34 -3.07 -3.65
N LEU A 224 6.32 -2.18 -3.76
CA LEU A 224 6.70 -1.56 -5.03
C LEU A 224 7.27 -2.60 -6.03
N LYS A 225 8.03 -3.59 -5.55
CA LYS A 225 8.52 -4.70 -6.39
C LYS A 225 7.36 -5.55 -6.90
N VAL A 226 6.41 -5.90 -6.02
CA VAL A 226 5.19 -6.63 -6.39
C VAL A 226 4.40 -5.84 -7.45
N LYS A 227 4.22 -4.53 -7.24
CA LYS A 227 3.55 -3.64 -8.18
C LYS A 227 4.24 -3.64 -9.56
N SER A 228 5.55 -3.52 -9.60
CA SER A 228 6.30 -3.50 -10.86
C SER A 228 6.16 -4.82 -11.63
N ALA A 229 6.34 -5.96 -10.96
CA ALA A 229 6.15 -7.27 -11.56
C ALA A 229 4.71 -7.50 -12.03
N PHE A 230 3.73 -6.97 -11.29
CA PHE A 230 2.32 -7.00 -11.67
C PHE A 230 2.03 -6.18 -12.92
N GLU A 231 2.59 -4.96 -13.02
CA GLU A 231 2.43 -4.12 -14.23
C GLU A 231 3.01 -4.78 -15.48
N ASP A 232 4.19 -5.37 -15.37
CA ASP A 232 4.83 -6.06 -16.49
C ASP A 232 4.01 -7.26 -16.95
N TYR A 233 3.48 -8.04 -16.02
CA TYR A 233 2.58 -9.14 -16.34
C TYR A 233 1.27 -8.64 -16.97
N LEU A 234 0.67 -7.63 -16.37
CA LEU A 234 -0.61 -7.09 -16.85
C LEU A 234 -0.51 -6.53 -18.27
N LYS A 235 0.58 -5.84 -18.60
CA LYS A 235 0.87 -5.39 -19.98
C LYS A 235 0.98 -6.54 -20.98
N SER A 236 1.46 -7.68 -20.54
CA SER A 236 1.65 -8.85 -21.43
C SER A 236 0.35 -9.56 -21.78
N ILE A 237 -0.72 -9.31 -21.04
CA ILE A 237 -2.03 -9.97 -21.22
C ILE A 237 -3.11 -9.01 -21.72
N ILE A 238 -2.84 -7.72 -21.71
CA ILE A 238 -3.64 -6.65 -22.30
C ILE A 238 -3.15 -6.32 -23.70
#